data_bbcf0d5ce84d4b108433d04167568fef
#
_entry.id   bbcf0d5ce84d4b108433d04167568fef
#
_cell.length_a   1.000
_cell.length_b   1.000
_cell.length_c   1.000
_cell.angle_alpha   90.00
_cell.angle_beta   90.00
_cell.angle_gamma   90.00
#
_symmetry.space_group_name_H-M   'P 1'
#
loop_
_entity.id
_entity.type
_entity.pdbx_description
1 polymer ?
#
loop_
_entity_poly.entity_id
_entity_poly.type
_entity_poly.pdbx_seq_one_letter_code
_entity_poly.pdbx_strand_id
1 'polypeptide(L)'
;MKKFSGIILLIIFSINFDGQSQDSNPKSFEAIKINSEEIILDGKLDESFWKDIIGIDDFLMQEPIEGGKPTENTIIKVAYDQNYLYIGAILYDSDPNGIKSFKMRKDSPLNTDDRFMLILDTYLDG
;
A
#
# COMPACT_ATOMS: atom_id res chain seq x y z
N MET A 1 -31.18 38.79 -58.47
CA MET A 1 -31.16 37.63 -57.56
C MET A 1 -29.74 37.38 -57.14
N LYS A 2 -29.31 37.82 -55.93
CA LYS A 2 -27.96 37.61 -55.40
C LYS A 2 -27.99 36.33 -54.55
N LYS A 3 -27.21 35.30 -54.96
CA LYS A 3 -27.03 34.07 -54.17
C LYS A 3 -25.95 34.36 -53.12
N PHE A 4 -26.36 34.34 -51.83
CA PHE A 4 -25.44 34.30 -50.70
C PHE A 4 -24.96 32.85 -50.53
N SER A 5 -23.68 32.63 -50.80
CA SER A 5 -23.00 31.37 -50.49
C SER A 5 -22.47 31.49 -49.06
N GLY A 6 -23.14 30.84 -48.10
CA GLY A 6 -22.70 30.79 -46.73
C GLY A 6 -21.59 29.73 -46.57
N ILE A 7 -20.38 30.19 -46.27
CA ILE A 7 -19.27 29.30 -45.89
C ILE A 7 -19.45 28.94 -44.42
N ILE A 8 -19.81 27.67 -44.14
CA ILE A 8 -19.85 27.14 -42.75
C ILE A 8 -18.39 26.78 -42.40
N LEU A 9 -17.79 27.61 -41.55
CA LEU A 9 -16.49 27.35 -40.98
C LEU A 9 -16.65 26.34 -39.82
N LEU A 10 -16.31 25.07 -40.08
CA LEU A 10 -16.31 24.01 -39.08
C LEU A 10 -15.03 24.11 -38.25
N ILE A 11 -15.12 24.72 -37.06
CA ILE A 11 -14.01 24.75 -36.10
C ILE A 11 -13.96 23.40 -35.39
N ILE A 12 -13.03 22.54 -35.76
CA ILE A 12 -12.70 21.31 -35.06
C ILE A 12 -11.83 21.67 -33.86
N PHE A 13 -12.41 21.67 -32.67
CA PHE A 13 -11.68 21.83 -31.42
C PHE A 13 -11.07 20.48 -31.04
N SER A 14 -9.81 20.29 -31.36
CA SER A 14 -9.04 19.10 -30.93
C SER A 14 -8.73 19.24 -29.46
N ILE A 15 -9.50 18.57 -28.59
CA ILE A 15 -9.16 18.41 -27.18
C ILE A 15 -8.07 17.34 -27.11
N ASN A 16 -6.82 17.76 -26.92
CA ASN A 16 -5.77 16.85 -26.52
C ASN A 16 -6.02 16.45 -25.09
N PHE A 17 -6.50 15.24 -24.88
CA PHE A 17 -6.52 14.59 -23.57
C PHE A 17 -5.07 14.08 -23.34
N ASP A 18 -4.25 14.88 -22.68
CA ASP A 18 -3.02 14.37 -22.08
C ASP A 18 -3.42 13.41 -20.95
N GLY A 19 -3.57 12.13 -21.29
CA GLY A 19 -3.62 11.08 -20.30
C GLY A 19 -2.27 11.05 -19.60
N GLN A 20 -2.17 11.67 -18.43
CA GLN A 20 -1.06 11.42 -17.51
C GLN A 20 -1.16 9.96 -17.08
N SER A 21 -0.43 9.10 -17.79
CA SER A 21 -0.02 7.82 -17.25
C SER A 21 0.77 8.14 -15.99
N GLN A 22 0.21 7.88 -14.81
CA GLN A 22 0.99 7.82 -13.59
C GLN A 22 2.04 6.73 -13.82
N ASP A 23 3.27 7.16 -13.94
CA ASP A 23 4.44 6.30 -13.98
C ASP A 23 4.57 5.67 -12.59
N SER A 24 3.73 4.68 -12.32
CA SER A 24 3.80 3.87 -11.11
C SER A 24 4.95 2.88 -11.30
N ASN A 25 6.16 3.38 -11.15
CA ASN A 25 7.31 2.51 -10.98
C ASN A 25 7.02 1.62 -9.77
N PRO A 26 6.91 0.29 -9.94
CA PRO A 26 6.57 -0.59 -8.82
C PRO A 26 7.63 -0.40 -7.73
N LYS A 27 7.16 -0.07 -6.52
CA LYS A 27 8.04 0.06 -5.36
C LYS A 27 8.63 -1.31 -5.07
N SER A 28 9.93 -1.37 -4.93
CA SER A 28 10.65 -2.59 -4.60
C SER A 28 11.38 -2.42 -3.26
N PHE A 29 11.46 -3.49 -2.52
CA PHE A 29 12.26 -3.58 -1.31
C PHE A 29 12.98 -4.92 -1.28
N GLU A 30 14.03 -5.01 -0.49
CA GLU A 30 14.81 -6.22 -0.33
C GLU A 30 14.51 -6.87 1.02
N ALA A 31 14.07 -8.13 1.00
CA ALA A 31 13.92 -8.93 2.20
C ALA A 31 15.30 -9.44 2.66
N ILE A 32 15.59 -9.33 3.95
CA ILE A 32 16.90 -9.73 4.51
C ILE A 32 16.85 -11.19 4.96
N LYS A 33 17.88 -11.94 4.59
CA LYS A 33 18.06 -13.31 5.08
C LYS A 33 18.61 -13.29 6.50
N ILE A 34 17.97 -14.06 7.39
CA ILE A 34 18.32 -14.16 8.80
C ILE A 34 18.49 -15.61 9.23
N ASN A 35 18.95 -15.82 10.47
CA ASN A 35 18.99 -17.11 11.12
C ASN A 35 17.75 -17.26 12.01
N SER A 36 16.99 -18.35 11.83
CA SER A 36 15.73 -18.60 12.54
C SER A 36 15.85 -18.72 14.07
N GLU A 37 17.06 -19.00 14.58
CA GLU A 37 17.33 -19.11 16.03
C GLU A 37 17.25 -17.75 16.75
N GLU A 38 17.21 -16.65 16.01
CA GLU A 38 17.17 -15.28 16.56
C GLU A 38 15.77 -14.73 16.73
N ILE A 39 14.71 -15.46 16.31
CA ILE A 39 13.34 -14.96 16.29
C ILE A 39 12.51 -15.49 17.46
N ILE A 40 11.86 -14.57 18.15
CA ILE A 40 10.83 -14.84 19.15
C ILE A 40 9.50 -14.26 18.67
N LEU A 41 8.52 -15.10 18.36
CA LEU A 41 7.21 -14.64 17.90
C LEU A 41 6.35 -14.17 19.08
N ASP A 42 6.69 -13.05 19.67
CA ASP A 42 5.97 -12.46 20.82
C ASP A 42 5.25 -11.14 20.47
N GLY A 43 5.29 -10.76 19.19
CA GLY A 43 4.67 -9.52 18.69
C GLY A 43 5.54 -8.27 18.88
N LYS A 44 6.81 -8.44 19.28
CA LYS A 44 7.77 -7.35 19.35
C LYS A 44 8.78 -7.47 18.23
N LEU A 45 9.32 -6.34 17.80
CA LEU A 45 10.39 -6.26 16.80
C LEU A 45 11.66 -5.73 17.48
N ASP A 46 12.08 -6.39 18.56
CA ASP A 46 13.22 -5.96 19.38
C ASP A 46 14.50 -6.76 19.11
N GLU A 47 14.43 -7.82 18.29
CA GLU A 47 15.61 -8.53 17.82
C GLU A 47 16.52 -7.60 17.00
N SER A 48 17.82 -7.85 17.10
CA SER A 48 18.84 -6.94 16.53
C SER A 48 18.69 -6.75 15.03
N PHE A 49 18.38 -7.81 14.28
CA PHE A 49 18.27 -7.76 12.83
C PHE A 49 17.13 -6.86 12.32
N TRP A 50 16.04 -6.68 13.08
CA TRP A 50 14.98 -5.75 12.70
C TRP A 50 15.44 -4.30 12.59
N LYS A 51 16.51 -3.93 13.33
CA LYS A 51 17.06 -2.56 13.29
C LYS A 51 17.79 -2.29 11.98
N ASP A 52 18.37 -3.34 11.39
CA ASP A 52 19.18 -3.24 10.17
C ASP A 52 18.31 -3.28 8.90
N ILE A 53 17.04 -3.70 9.02
CA ILE A 53 16.10 -3.75 7.90
C ILE A 53 15.53 -2.36 7.65
N ILE A 54 15.74 -1.86 6.44
CA ILE A 54 15.06 -0.66 5.94
C ILE A 54 13.60 -1.03 5.70
N GLY A 55 12.69 -0.42 6.48
CA GLY A 55 11.26 -0.65 6.32
C GLY A 55 10.67 0.12 5.14
N ILE A 56 9.51 -0.33 4.68
CA ILE A 56 8.66 0.38 3.75
C ILE A 56 7.71 1.24 4.58
N ASP A 57 7.68 2.54 4.35
CA ASP A 57 6.89 3.51 5.13
C ASP A 57 6.14 4.53 4.25
N ASP A 58 6.30 4.44 2.94
CA ASP A 58 5.74 5.36 1.97
C ASP A 58 4.38 4.91 1.43
N PHE A 59 3.53 4.40 2.30
CA PHE A 59 2.17 4.01 1.96
C PHE A 59 1.31 5.21 1.58
N LEU A 60 0.37 4.97 0.66
CA LEU A 60 -0.59 5.97 0.24
C LEU A 60 -1.99 5.54 0.67
N MET A 61 -2.81 6.53 0.97
CA MET A 61 -4.22 6.33 1.29
C MET A 61 -4.98 5.89 0.03
N GLN A 62 -5.85 4.89 0.19
CA GLN A 62 -6.78 4.48 -0.86
C GLN A 62 -8.11 5.22 -0.72
N GLU A 63 -8.58 5.39 0.50
CA GLU A 63 -9.80 6.12 0.86
C GLU A 63 -9.53 6.99 2.10
N PRO A 64 -10.20 8.13 2.27
CA PRO A 64 -11.15 8.81 1.39
C PRO A 64 -10.51 9.61 0.26
N ILE A 65 -9.18 9.73 0.22
CA ILE A 65 -8.43 10.49 -0.78
C ILE A 65 -7.38 9.57 -1.40
N GLU A 66 -7.66 9.07 -2.60
CA GLU A 66 -6.74 8.22 -3.34
C GLU A 66 -5.39 8.93 -3.58
N GLY A 67 -4.29 8.25 -3.26
CA GLY A 67 -2.95 8.81 -3.35
C GLY A 67 -2.58 9.83 -2.26
N GLY A 68 -3.49 10.09 -1.32
CA GLY A 68 -3.23 10.96 -0.18
C GLY A 68 -2.22 10.37 0.80
N LYS A 69 -1.67 11.23 1.67
CA LYS A 69 -0.84 10.75 2.79
C LYS A 69 -1.72 10.13 3.86
N PRO A 70 -1.35 8.98 4.43
CA PRO A 70 -2.07 8.40 5.55
C PRO A 70 -2.00 9.32 6.78
N THR A 71 -3.03 9.25 7.62
CA THR A 71 -3.08 10.01 8.89
C THR A 71 -2.10 9.48 9.90
N GLU A 72 -1.91 8.15 9.90
CA GLU A 72 -0.98 7.46 10.79
C GLU A 72 0.09 6.74 9.98
N ASN A 73 1.30 6.66 10.52
CA ASN A 73 2.40 6.02 9.82
C ASN A 73 2.38 4.50 10.00
N THR A 74 2.79 3.80 8.97
CA THR A 74 2.97 2.34 8.99
C THR A 74 4.35 2.02 8.46
N ILE A 75 5.07 1.13 9.15
CA ILE A 75 6.37 0.62 8.70
C ILE A 75 6.28 -0.89 8.57
N ILE A 76 6.60 -1.42 7.40
CA ILE A 76 6.65 -2.85 7.14
C ILE A 76 8.10 -3.26 6.91
N LYS A 77 8.53 -4.29 7.61
CA LYS A 77 9.84 -4.91 7.45
C LYS A 77 9.68 -6.38 7.08
N VAL A 78 10.56 -6.87 6.22
CA VAL A 78 10.48 -8.25 5.72
C VAL A 78 11.83 -8.93 5.88
N ALA A 79 11.79 -10.11 6.48
CA ALA A 79 12.94 -10.99 6.63
C ALA A 79 12.56 -12.43 6.22
N TYR A 80 13.54 -13.26 5.95
CA TYR A 80 13.30 -14.67 5.65
C TYR A 80 14.45 -15.55 6.12
N ASP A 81 14.13 -16.80 6.38
CA ASP A 81 15.12 -17.87 6.56
C ASP A 81 14.92 -18.99 5.53
N GLN A 82 15.39 -20.19 5.81
CA GLN A 82 15.24 -21.33 4.90
C GLN A 82 13.80 -21.89 4.84
N ASN A 83 12.97 -21.60 5.83
CA ASN A 83 11.66 -22.22 6.02
C ASN A 83 10.51 -21.21 6.07
N TYR A 84 10.78 -19.96 6.47
CA TYR A 84 9.75 -18.99 6.80
C TYR A 84 10.03 -17.62 6.21
N LEU A 85 8.95 -16.92 5.91
CA LEU A 85 8.92 -15.49 5.62
C LEU A 85 8.37 -14.78 6.87
N TYR A 86 9.10 -13.78 7.35
CA TYR A 86 8.75 -13.00 8.53
C TYR A 86 8.37 -11.59 8.12
N ILE A 87 7.24 -11.12 8.61
CA ILE A 87 6.73 -9.78 8.32
C ILE A 87 6.55 -9.07 9.64
N GLY A 88 7.32 -8.02 9.83
CA GLY A 88 7.19 -7.11 10.95
C GLY A 88 6.41 -5.87 10.54
N ALA A 89 5.28 -5.60 11.21
CA ALA A 89 4.46 -4.42 10.98
C ALA A 89 4.47 -3.53 12.22
N ILE A 90 4.86 -2.27 12.06
CA ILE A 90 4.74 -1.23 13.08
C ILE A 90 3.65 -0.29 12.60
N LEU A 91 2.54 -0.28 13.31
CA LEU A 91 1.36 0.53 13.03
C LEU A 91 1.30 1.61 14.10
N TYR A 92 1.63 2.83 13.73
CA TYR A 92 1.56 3.98 14.65
C TYR A 92 0.11 4.42 14.80
N ASP A 93 -0.24 4.88 15.99
CA ASP A 93 -1.56 5.43 16.30
C ASP A 93 -1.37 6.59 17.27
N SER A 94 -1.93 7.75 16.94
CA SER A 94 -1.87 8.95 17.79
C SER A 94 -2.78 8.84 19.04
N ASP A 95 -3.77 7.94 19.03
CA ASP A 95 -4.64 7.64 20.18
C ASP A 95 -4.76 6.13 20.44
N PRO A 96 -3.72 5.45 20.93
CA PRO A 96 -3.72 4.01 21.16
C PRO A 96 -4.83 3.53 22.11
N ASN A 97 -5.34 4.42 22.96
CA ASN A 97 -6.46 4.10 23.87
C ASN A 97 -7.81 4.12 23.17
N GLY A 98 -7.89 4.73 22.00
CA GLY A 98 -9.06 4.79 21.15
C GLY A 98 -9.27 3.55 20.28
N ILE A 99 -8.29 2.66 20.19
CA ILE A 99 -8.36 1.42 19.39
C ILE A 99 -9.52 0.55 19.88
N LYS A 100 -10.42 0.22 18.96
CA LYS A 100 -11.61 -0.60 19.26
C LYS A 100 -11.59 -1.84 18.37
N SER A 101 -11.90 -3.00 18.98
CA SER A 101 -12.14 -4.24 18.27
C SER A 101 -13.58 -4.66 18.48
N PHE A 102 -14.33 -4.78 17.39
CA PHE A 102 -15.72 -5.23 17.42
C PHE A 102 -15.85 -6.73 17.14
N LYS A 103 -14.85 -7.32 16.50
CA LYS A 103 -14.86 -8.71 16.07
C LYS A 103 -13.78 -9.50 16.80
N MET A 104 -14.19 -10.24 17.82
CA MET A 104 -13.28 -11.08 18.62
C MET A 104 -13.32 -12.57 18.23
N ARG A 105 -14.25 -12.97 17.36
CA ARG A 105 -14.37 -14.36 16.93
C ARG A 105 -13.41 -14.62 15.77
N LYS A 106 -12.67 -15.73 15.85
CA LYS A 106 -11.80 -16.19 14.77
C LYS A 106 -12.58 -16.29 13.45
N ASP A 107 -11.96 -15.92 12.35
CA ASP A 107 -12.51 -15.95 10.99
C ASP A 107 -13.75 -15.07 10.76
N SER A 108 -13.98 -14.08 11.65
CA SER A 108 -15.02 -13.08 11.42
C SER A 108 -14.63 -12.14 10.28
N PRO A 109 -15.60 -11.71 9.45
CA PRO A 109 -15.34 -10.68 8.46
C PRO A 109 -14.97 -9.34 9.15
N LEU A 110 -13.82 -8.78 8.81
CA LEU A 110 -13.27 -7.55 9.40
C LEU A 110 -13.61 -6.28 8.59
N ASN A 111 -14.74 -6.25 7.91
CA ASN A 111 -15.12 -5.13 7.04
C ASN A 111 -15.36 -3.81 7.80
N THR A 112 -15.60 -3.91 9.10
CA THR A 112 -15.90 -2.76 9.98
C THR A 112 -14.81 -2.50 11.02
N ASP A 113 -13.78 -3.32 11.05
CA ASP A 113 -12.67 -3.23 11.99
C ASP A 113 -11.38 -2.88 11.22
N ASP A 114 -10.42 -2.31 11.90
CA ASP A 114 -9.07 -2.13 11.35
C ASP A 114 -8.46 -3.47 11.02
N ARG A 115 -7.83 -3.55 9.86
CA ARG A 115 -7.22 -4.79 9.38
C ARG A 115 -5.89 -4.52 8.69
N PHE A 116 -4.95 -5.39 8.92
CA PHE A 116 -3.75 -5.54 8.11
C PHE A 116 -3.95 -6.70 7.15
N MET A 117 -3.68 -6.48 5.89
CA MET A 117 -3.82 -7.51 4.86
C MET A 117 -2.56 -7.56 4.00
N LEU A 118 -2.04 -8.77 3.82
CA LEU A 118 -0.94 -9.07 2.91
C LEU A 118 -1.44 -9.97 1.79
N ILE A 119 -1.07 -9.65 0.58
CA ILE A 119 -1.35 -10.47 -0.60
C ILE A 119 -0.01 -10.87 -1.21
N LEU A 120 0.19 -12.17 -1.42
CA LEU A 120 1.38 -12.73 -2.06
C LEU A 120 0.98 -13.31 -3.41
N ASP A 121 1.54 -12.73 -4.48
CA ASP A 121 1.50 -13.33 -5.81
C ASP A 121 2.70 -14.28 -5.97
N THR A 122 2.48 -15.54 -5.66
CA THR A 122 3.54 -16.58 -5.66
C THR A 122 3.84 -17.13 -7.05
N TYR A 123 2.97 -16.88 -8.01
CA TYR A 123 3.10 -17.38 -9.38
C TYR A 123 3.51 -16.30 -10.37
N LEU A 124 3.48 -15.02 -9.96
CA LEU A 124 3.73 -13.88 -10.83
C LEU A 124 2.84 -13.88 -12.09
N ASP A 125 1.58 -14.27 -11.93
CA ASP A 125 0.60 -14.37 -13.01
C ASP A 125 -0.36 -13.16 -13.10
N GLY A 126 -0.14 -12.15 -12.25
CA GLY A 126 -0.72 -10.80 -12.30
C GLY A 126 -2.21 -10.72 -12.03
#